data_e80dbf900ab05c52d775ec76f39acc9c
#
_entry.id   e80dbf900ab05c52d775ec76f39acc9c
#
_cell.length_a   1.000
_cell.length_b   1.000
_cell.length_c   1.000
_cell.angle_alpha   90.00
_cell.angle_beta   90.00
_cell.angle_gamma   90.00
#
_symmetry.space_group_name_H-M   'P 1'
#
loop_
_entity.id
_entity.type
_entity.pdbx_description
1 polymer ?
#
loop_
_entity_poly.entity_id
_entity_poly.type
_entity_poly.pdbx_seq_one_letter_code
_entity_poly.pdbx_strand_id
1 'polypeptide(L)'
;YFEAKSLLFKNLVKDNGVSILNKDDEKYDALKDCSKARVISYGVNSEADYRAINIKMSSQGTQFDLVYSGHMYPVKTNLVGNFNVYNLLAAIAALKETGYDLNNIIEKCQHIAQVEGRMERIDCGQPFNVIVDFAHTPDGMEKMMQFGRSVTMPGHRLIAVFGSAGKRDVHKRKVFG
;
A
#
# COMPACT_ATOMS: atom_id res chain seq x y z
N TYR A 1 -3.85 13.51 -15.40
CA TYR A 1 -3.80 12.21 -14.69
C TYR A 1 -5.02 11.98 -13.80
N PHE A 2 -5.36 12.93 -12.91
CA PHE A 2 -6.53 12.82 -12.03
C PHE A 2 -7.84 12.67 -12.81
N GLU A 3 -8.07 13.51 -13.81
CA GLU A 3 -9.28 13.45 -14.65
C GLU A 3 -9.44 12.07 -15.32
N ALA A 4 -8.36 11.52 -15.88
CA ALA A 4 -8.40 10.18 -16.48
C ALA A 4 -8.75 9.10 -15.46
N LYS A 5 -8.23 9.17 -14.23
CA LYS A 5 -8.58 8.24 -13.15
C LYS A 5 -10.03 8.41 -12.68
N SER A 6 -10.52 9.64 -12.59
CA SER A 6 -11.90 9.90 -12.16
C SER A 6 -12.96 9.36 -13.12
N LEU A 7 -12.63 9.13 -14.41
CA LEU A 7 -13.54 8.53 -15.38
C LEU A 7 -14.03 7.14 -14.97
N LEU A 8 -13.19 6.37 -14.27
CA LEU A 8 -13.60 5.07 -13.71
C LEU A 8 -14.83 5.25 -12.83
N PHE A 9 -14.77 6.17 -11.88
CA PHE A 9 -15.82 6.39 -10.88
C PHE A 9 -17.04 7.12 -11.45
N LYS A 10 -16.82 8.04 -12.39
CA LYS A 10 -17.89 8.80 -13.06
C LYS A 10 -18.70 7.97 -14.04
N ASN A 11 -18.04 7.11 -14.82
CA ASN A 11 -18.63 6.55 -16.03
C ASN A 11 -18.61 5.02 -16.10
N LEU A 12 -17.64 4.36 -15.46
CA LEU A 12 -17.39 2.93 -15.69
C LEU A 12 -17.83 2.05 -14.51
N VAL A 13 -17.93 2.58 -13.30
CA VAL A 13 -18.48 1.83 -12.16
C VAL A 13 -19.98 1.66 -12.39
N LYS A 14 -20.46 0.43 -12.24
CA LYS A 14 -21.90 0.10 -12.38
C LYS A 14 -22.68 0.73 -11.22
N ASP A 15 -23.96 1.06 -11.44
CA ASP A 15 -24.82 1.69 -10.41
C ASP A 15 -24.95 0.83 -9.14
N ASN A 16 -24.93 -0.50 -9.28
CA ASN A 16 -24.93 -1.46 -8.17
C ASN A 16 -23.52 -1.87 -7.70
N GLY A 17 -22.47 -1.20 -8.21
CA GLY A 17 -21.09 -1.45 -7.84
C GLY A 17 -20.68 -0.76 -6.54
N VAL A 18 -19.40 -0.88 -6.21
CA VAL A 18 -18.80 -0.24 -5.04
C VAL A 18 -17.52 0.47 -5.49
N SER A 19 -17.37 1.72 -5.07
CA SER A 19 -16.13 2.50 -5.24
C SER A 19 -15.33 2.46 -3.95
N ILE A 20 -14.17 1.83 -3.98
CA ILE A 20 -13.28 1.70 -2.82
C ILE A 20 -12.21 2.78 -2.90
N LEU A 21 -12.23 3.73 -1.97
CA LEU A 21 -11.42 4.95 -2.02
C LEU A 21 -10.53 5.08 -0.79
N ASN A 22 -9.28 5.51 -1.03
CA ASN A 22 -8.34 5.87 0.04
C ASN A 22 -8.74 7.20 0.67
N LYS A 23 -9.15 7.18 1.94
CA LYS A 23 -9.59 8.38 2.66
C LYS A 23 -8.44 9.30 3.09
N ASP A 24 -7.22 8.77 3.09
CA ASP A 24 -6.01 9.56 3.38
C ASP A 24 -5.44 10.25 2.13
N ASP A 25 -6.02 10.03 0.96
CA ASP A 25 -5.62 10.70 -0.28
C ASP A 25 -6.27 12.07 -0.40
N GLU A 26 -5.50 13.10 -0.79
CA GLU A 26 -5.98 14.46 -0.97
C GLU A 26 -7.12 14.62 -2.00
N LYS A 27 -7.27 13.65 -2.89
CA LYS A 27 -8.32 13.61 -3.92
C LYS A 27 -9.53 12.78 -3.51
N TYR A 28 -9.58 12.28 -2.27
CA TYR A 28 -10.67 11.44 -1.79
C TYR A 28 -12.05 12.07 -2.00
N ASP A 29 -12.25 13.30 -1.52
CA ASP A 29 -13.55 13.97 -1.61
C ASP A 29 -13.95 14.21 -3.07
N ALA A 30 -13.03 14.63 -3.91
CA ALA A 30 -13.29 14.81 -5.34
C ALA A 30 -13.67 13.50 -6.06
N LEU A 31 -13.06 12.37 -5.69
CA LEU A 31 -13.42 11.05 -6.25
C LEU A 31 -14.76 10.57 -5.69
N LYS A 32 -15.02 10.78 -4.40
CA LYS A 32 -16.28 10.45 -3.74
C LYS A 32 -17.45 11.18 -4.40
N ASP A 33 -17.32 12.50 -4.59
CA ASP A 33 -18.39 13.34 -5.15
C ASP A 33 -18.71 13.01 -6.61
N CYS A 34 -17.75 12.49 -7.35
CA CYS A 34 -17.97 12.08 -8.73
C CYS A 34 -18.38 10.62 -8.91
N SER A 35 -18.36 9.82 -7.84
CA SER A 35 -18.74 8.41 -7.91
C SER A 35 -20.25 8.22 -8.01
N LYS A 36 -20.70 7.42 -8.96
CA LYS A 36 -22.10 7.01 -9.09
C LYS A 36 -22.48 5.83 -8.20
N ALA A 37 -21.49 5.07 -7.73
CA ALA A 37 -21.69 3.90 -6.90
C ALA A 37 -21.53 4.23 -5.42
N ARG A 38 -21.98 3.33 -4.55
CA ARG A 38 -21.74 3.40 -3.11
C ARG A 38 -20.23 3.47 -2.85
N VAL A 39 -19.82 4.45 -2.07
CA VAL A 39 -18.42 4.64 -1.69
C VAL A 39 -18.12 3.90 -0.38
N ILE A 40 -17.06 3.14 -0.38
CA ILE A 40 -16.43 2.51 0.78
C ILE A 40 -15.04 3.08 0.93
N SER A 41 -14.73 3.57 2.10
CA SER A 41 -13.45 4.17 2.42
C SER A 41 -12.49 3.20 3.09
N TYR A 42 -11.20 3.36 2.80
CA TYR A 42 -10.15 2.73 3.59
C TYR A 42 -9.07 3.76 3.95
N GLY A 43 -8.35 3.53 5.04
CA GLY A 43 -7.31 4.45 5.48
C GLY A 43 -6.52 3.95 6.68
N VAL A 44 -5.49 4.71 7.03
CA VAL A 44 -4.62 4.49 8.18
C VAL A 44 -4.75 5.66 9.17
N ASN A 45 -4.65 6.89 8.64
CA ASN A 45 -4.64 8.10 9.44
C ASN A 45 -6.05 8.64 9.72
N SER A 46 -6.98 8.47 8.76
CA SER A 46 -8.35 8.94 8.84
C SER A 46 -9.30 7.86 9.36
N GLU A 47 -10.41 8.28 10.00
CA GLU A 47 -11.52 7.38 10.26
C GLU A 47 -12.12 6.91 8.92
N ALA A 48 -12.19 5.60 8.72
CA ALA A 48 -12.62 4.96 7.47
C ALA A 48 -13.40 3.68 7.75
N ASP A 49 -14.15 3.19 6.75
CA ASP A 49 -14.92 1.93 6.87
C ASP A 49 -13.98 0.73 7.10
N TYR A 50 -12.81 0.74 6.47
CA TYR A 50 -11.72 -0.22 6.67
C TYR A 50 -10.47 0.54 7.13
N ARG A 51 -10.15 0.49 8.40
CA ARG A 51 -9.03 1.24 8.97
C ARG A 51 -7.96 0.31 9.55
N ALA A 52 -6.69 0.56 9.22
CA ALA A 52 -5.57 -0.10 9.89
C ALA A 52 -5.05 0.77 11.05
N ILE A 53 -4.91 0.15 12.21
CA ILE A 53 -4.31 0.75 13.41
C ILE A 53 -3.25 -0.19 13.98
N ASN A 54 -2.47 0.26 14.96
CA ASN A 54 -1.45 -0.54 15.65
C ASN A 54 -0.45 -1.21 14.71
N ILE A 55 -0.07 -0.51 13.64
CA ILE A 55 0.79 -1.05 12.57
C ILE A 55 2.19 -1.29 13.12
N LYS A 56 2.69 -2.52 12.96
CA LYS A 56 4.05 -2.94 13.31
C LYS A 56 4.71 -3.50 12.06
N MET A 57 5.79 -2.88 11.63
CA MET A 57 6.55 -3.29 10.45
C MET A 57 7.92 -3.82 10.85
N SER A 58 8.38 -4.83 10.14
CA SER A 58 9.73 -5.37 10.19
C SER A 58 10.21 -5.72 8.78
N SER A 59 11.46 -6.15 8.65
CA SER A 59 11.96 -6.69 7.38
C SER A 59 11.32 -8.05 7.01
N GLN A 60 10.57 -8.66 7.93
CA GLN A 60 9.95 -9.98 7.73
C GLN A 60 8.47 -9.89 7.34
N GLY A 61 7.85 -8.73 7.49
CA GLY A 61 6.42 -8.54 7.20
C GLY A 61 5.80 -7.44 8.04
N THR A 62 4.50 -7.31 7.91
CA THR A 62 3.69 -6.29 8.58
C THR A 62 2.56 -6.96 9.39
N GLN A 63 2.26 -6.39 10.54
CA GLN A 63 1.10 -6.73 11.37
C GLN A 63 0.33 -5.46 11.69
N PHE A 64 -0.98 -5.54 11.70
CA PHE A 64 -1.85 -4.42 12.11
C PHE A 64 -3.21 -4.95 12.55
N ASP A 65 -3.98 -4.11 13.23
CA ASP A 65 -5.37 -4.39 13.55
C ASP A 65 -6.26 -3.69 12.50
N LEU A 66 -7.09 -4.47 11.79
CA LEU A 66 -8.14 -3.95 10.94
C LEU A 66 -9.36 -3.62 11.79
N VAL A 67 -9.77 -2.37 11.79
CA VAL A 67 -11.06 -1.93 12.34
C VAL A 67 -12.09 -1.95 11.21
N TYR A 68 -13.15 -2.74 11.39
CA TYR A 68 -14.28 -2.84 10.45
C TYR A 68 -15.58 -3.09 11.22
N SER A 69 -16.61 -2.29 10.96
CA SER A 69 -17.94 -2.40 11.62
C SER A 69 -17.85 -2.45 13.15
N GLY A 70 -16.98 -1.65 13.75
CA GLY A 70 -16.81 -1.57 15.20
C GLY A 70 -16.03 -2.73 15.85
N HIS A 71 -15.53 -3.67 15.07
CA HIS A 71 -14.72 -4.80 15.54
C HIS A 71 -13.28 -4.67 15.08
N MET A 72 -12.37 -5.29 15.83
CA MET A 72 -10.94 -5.36 15.49
C MET A 72 -10.55 -6.78 15.07
N TYR A 73 -9.80 -6.86 13.98
CA TYR A 73 -9.33 -8.12 13.41
C TYR A 73 -7.81 -8.04 13.25
N PRO A 74 -7.03 -8.92 13.91
CA PRO A 74 -5.59 -8.93 13.74
C PRO A 74 -5.22 -9.45 12.34
N VAL A 75 -4.46 -8.68 11.60
CA VAL A 75 -3.97 -9.01 10.25
C VAL A 75 -2.46 -9.17 10.28
N LYS A 76 -1.97 -10.25 9.67
CA LYS A 76 -0.54 -10.51 9.44
C LYS A 76 -0.30 -10.73 7.95
N THR A 77 0.81 -10.21 7.44
CA THR A 77 1.20 -10.38 6.05
C THR A 77 2.73 -10.40 5.90
N ASN A 78 3.22 -11.10 4.89
CA ASN A 78 4.63 -11.09 4.51
C ASN A 78 5.01 -9.83 3.70
N LEU A 79 4.02 -9.02 3.30
CA LEU A 79 4.28 -7.77 2.61
C LEU A 79 4.85 -6.73 3.58
N VAL A 80 5.83 -5.96 3.13
CA VAL A 80 6.49 -4.91 3.93
C VAL A 80 6.23 -3.53 3.33
N GLY A 81 6.34 -2.49 4.16
CA GLY A 81 6.15 -1.10 3.76
C GLY A 81 4.72 -0.60 3.94
N ASN A 82 4.62 0.66 4.38
CA ASN A 82 3.33 1.28 4.73
C ASN A 82 2.35 1.31 3.54
N PHE A 83 2.84 1.52 2.32
CA PHE A 83 1.99 1.50 1.13
C PHE A 83 1.32 0.15 0.87
N ASN A 84 1.94 -0.97 1.31
CA ASN A 84 1.33 -2.29 1.22
C ASN A 84 0.20 -2.49 2.24
N VAL A 85 0.19 -1.76 3.36
CA VAL A 85 -0.98 -1.71 4.26
C VAL A 85 -2.18 -1.12 3.51
N TYR A 86 -2.01 0.00 2.81
CA TYR A 86 -3.07 0.59 1.98
C TYR A 86 -3.53 -0.35 0.86
N ASN A 87 -2.60 -0.98 0.16
CA ASN A 87 -2.92 -1.95 -0.89
C ASN A 87 -3.74 -3.13 -0.33
N LEU A 88 -3.35 -3.61 0.84
CA LEU A 88 -4.03 -4.73 1.50
C LEU A 88 -5.42 -4.33 1.99
N LEU A 89 -5.57 -3.14 2.60
CA LEU A 89 -6.89 -2.60 2.98
C LEU A 89 -7.83 -2.50 1.78
N ALA A 90 -7.35 -1.98 0.65
CA ALA A 90 -8.13 -1.90 -0.58
C ALA A 90 -8.57 -3.29 -1.08
N ALA A 91 -7.66 -4.27 -1.06
CA ALA A 91 -7.94 -5.64 -1.46
C ALA A 91 -8.93 -6.34 -0.51
N ILE A 92 -8.76 -6.18 0.81
CA ILE A 92 -9.68 -6.72 1.82
C ILE A 92 -11.08 -6.12 1.63
N ALA A 93 -11.17 -4.79 1.47
CA ALA A 93 -12.44 -4.12 1.23
C ALA A 93 -13.09 -4.64 -0.07
N ALA A 94 -12.35 -4.76 -1.17
CA ALA A 94 -12.87 -5.25 -2.44
C ALA A 94 -13.44 -6.66 -2.32
N LEU A 95 -12.71 -7.57 -1.69
CA LEU A 95 -13.16 -8.95 -1.50
C LEU A 95 -14.38 -9.03 -0.57
N LYS A 96 -14.37 -8.29 0.54
CA LYS A 96 -15.47 -8.26 1.48
C LYS A 96 -16.76 -7.71 0.85
N GLU A 97 -16.66 -6.62 0.10
CA GLU A 97 -17.80 -6.00 -0.57
C GLU A 97 -18.33 -6.83 -1.76
N THR A 98 -17.54 -7.78 -2.27
CA THR A 98 -18.00 -8.77 -3.25
C THR A 98 -18.54 -10.06 -2.62
N GLY A 99 -18.70 -10.10 -1.28
CA GLY A 99 -19.40 -11.15 -0.57
C GLY A 99 -18.51 -12.23 0.06
N TYR A 100 -17.18 -12.12 0.00
CA TYR A 100 -16.31 -13.08 0.67
C TYR A 100 -16.35 -12.90 2.20
N ASP A 101 -16.15 -13.99 2.92
CA ASP A 101 -16.05 -13.96 4.39
C ASP A 101 -14.77 -13.26 4.86
N LEU A 102 -14.89 -12.33 5.79
CA LEU A 102 -13.79 -11.50 6.23
C LEU A 102 -12.69 -12.30 6.95
N ASN A 103 -13.04 -13.31 7.75
CA ASN A 103 -12.05 -14.11 8.46
C ASN A 103 -11.22 -14.92 7.47
N ASN A 104 -11.85 -15.48 6.45
CA ASN A 104 -11.15 -16.19 5.38
C ASN A 104 -10.21 -15.26 4.59
N ILE A 105 -10.63 -14.02 4.31
CA ILE A 105 -9.76 -13.02 3.66
C ILE A 105 -8.53 -12.75 4.53
N ILE A 106 -8.74 -12.48 5.81
CA ILE A 106 -7.66 -12.17 6.78
C ILE A 106 -6.69 -13.34 6.92
N GLU A 107 -7.20 -14.56 7.02
CA GLU A 107 -6.35 -15.77 7.05
C GLU A 107 -5.43 -15.84 5.83
N LYS A 108 -5.94 -15.52 4.63
CA LYS A 108 -5.14 -15.56 3.40
C LYS A 108 -4.09 -14.47 3.32
N CYS A 109 -4.23 -13.36 4.05
CA CYS A 109 -3.25 -12.26 4.03
C CYS A 109 -1.83 -12.72 4.44
N GLN A 110 -1.70 -13.69 5.35
CA GLN A 110 -0.40 -14.23 5.77
C GLN A 110 0.26 -15.14 4.72
N HIS A 111 -0.49 -15.61 3.73
CA HIS A 111 -0.02 -16.51 2.68
C HIS A 111 0.23 -15.77 1.36
N ILE A 112 0.09 -14.44 1.34
CA ILE A 112 0.41 -13.65 0.14
C ILE A 112 1.90 -13.77 -0.14
N ALA A 113 2.23 -14.26 -1.34
CA ALA A 113 3.61 -14.29 -1.81
C ALA A 113 4.15 -12.87 -2.00
N GLN A 114 5.43 -12.68 -1.81
CA GLN A 114 6.09 -11.43 -2.18
C GLN A 114 5.92 -11.19 -3.69
N VAL A 115 5.69 -9.94 -4.05
CA VAL A 115 5.61 -9.54 -5.47
C VAL A 115 7.02 -9.19 -5.95
N GLU A 116 7.49 -9.87 -6.99
CA GLU A 116 8.80 -9.63 -7.57
C GLU A 116 9.01 -8.14 -7.90
N GLY A 117 10.13 -7.59 -7.48
CA GLY A 117 10.46 -6.17 -7.65
C GLY A 117 9.55 -5.19 -6.90
N ARG A 118 8.80 -5.63 -5.90
CA ARG A 118 7.95 -4.77 -5.04
C ARG A 118 8.28 -5.00 -3.57
N MET A 119 9.23 -4.24 -3.05
CA MET A 119 9.79 -4.46 -1.71
C MET A 119 10.18 -5.93 -1.48
N GLU A 120 10.62 -6.56 -2.54
CA GLU A 120 11.02 -7.96 -2.55
C GLU A 120 12.25 -8.17 -1.68
N ARG A 121 12.12 -9.00 -0.67
CA ARG A 121 13.25 -9.40 0.16
C ARG A 121 13.97 -10.56 -0.48
N ILE A 122 15.26 -10.37 -0.74
CA ILE A 122 16.15 -11.43 -1.24
C ILE A 122 16.86 -12.04 -0.03
N ASP A 123 16.65 -13.34 0.17
CA ASP A 123 17.27 -14.11 1.25
C ASP A 123 18.08 -15.28 0.67
N CYS A 124 19.40 -15.18 0.75
CA CYS A 124 20.34 -16.20 0.34
C CYS A 124 21.21 -16.65 1.54
N GLY A 125 20.74 -16.44 2.79
CA GLY A 125 21.47 -16.76 4.01
C GLY A 125 22.47 -15.68 4.45
N GLN A 126 22.48 -14.51 3.81
CA GLN A 126 23.37 -13.39 4.17
C GLN A 126 22.90 -12.73 5.50
N PRO A 127 23.84 -12.19 6.32
CA PRO A 127 23.53 -11.58 7.62
C PRO A 127 23.04 -10.12 7.53
N PHE A 128 22.49 -9.72 6.38
CA PHE A 128 21.95 -8.38 6.13
C PHE A 128 20.72 -8.44 5.25
N ASN A 129 19.85 -7.44 5.32
CA ASN A 129 18.67 -7.38 4.46
C ASN A 129 19.04 -6.87 3.06
N VAL A 130 18.52 -7.52 2.04
CA VAL A 130 18.53 -7.06 0.65
C VAL A 130 17.09 -6.91 0.21
N ILE A 131 16.73 -5.72 -0.29
CA ILE A 131 15.38 -5.41 -0.74
C ILE A 131 15.46 -4.86 -2.16
N VAL A 132 14.68 -5.43 -3.06
CA VAL A 132 14.55 -4.99 -4.44
C VAL A 132 13.19 -4.35 -4.65
N ASP A 133 13.18 -3.15 -5.24
CA ASP A 133 11.96 -2.42 -5.53
C ASP A 133 12.02 -1.71 -6.89
N PHE A 134 10.89 -1.58 -7.53
CA PHE A 134 10.75 -0.90 -8.82
C PHE A 134 10.59 0.63 -8.68
N ALA A 135 10.81 1.19 -7.52
CA ALA A 135 10.69 2.63 -7.30
C ALA A 135 11.54 3.41 -8.32
N HIS A 136 10.89 4.27 -9.08
CA HIS A 136 11.51 5.07 -10.14
C HIS A 136 11.01 6.52 -10.16
N THR A 137 10.18 6.89 -9.19
CA THR A 137 9.69 8.24 -8.96
C THR A 137 10.27 8.79 -7.67
N PRO A 138 10.40 10.12 -7.50
CA PRO A 138 10.86 10.71 -6.24
C PRO A 138 10.08 10.22 -5.03
N ASP A 139 8.75 10.27 -5.06
CA ASP A 139 7.88 9.78 -3.98
C ASP A 139 8.09 8.29 -3.67
N GLY A 140 8.21 7.44 -4.71
CA GLY A 140 8.45 6.01 -4.52
C GLY A 140 9.83 5.75 -3.87
N MET A 141 10.88 6.45 -4.32
CA MET A 141 12.22 6.35 -3.74
C MET A 141 12.24 6.82 -2.29
N GLU A 142 11.59 7.94 -1.99
CA GLU A 142 11.49 8.47 -0.63
C GLU A 142 10.84 7.47 0.31
N LYS A 143 9.69 6.92 -0.05
CA LYS A 143 8.97 5.91 0.74
C LYS A 143 9.80 4.65 0.97
N MET A 144 10.52 4.19 -0.06
CA MET A 144 11.42 3.05 0.05
C MET A 144 12.59 3.33 1.01
N MET A 145 13.20 4.52 0.92
CA MET A 145 14.29 4.91 1.80
C MET A 145 13.84 5.10 3.24
N GLN A 146 12.66 5.69 3.47
CA GLN A 146 12.06 5.81 4.79
C GLN A 146 11.81 4.43 5.42
N PHE A 147 11.26 3.49 4.65
CA PHE A 147 11.12 2.11 5.13
C PHE A 147 12.48 1.49 5.45
N GLY A 148 13.45 1.56 4.52
CA GLY A 148 14.79 1.03 4.74
C GLY A 148 15.43 1.58 6.02
N ARG A 149 15.29 2.88 6.27
CA ARG A 149 15.78 3.51 7.50
C ARG A 149 15.05 3.01 8.75
N SER A 150 13.74 2.80 8.68
CA SER A 150 12.92 2.35 9.82
C SER A 150 13.27 0.93 10.28
N VAL A 151 13.76 0.07 9.37
CA VAL A 151 14.17 -1.32 9.69
C VAL A 151 15.68 -1.47 9.88
N THR A 152 16.46 -0.41 9.71
CA THR A 152 17.91 -0.40 9.94
C THR A 152 18.19 -0.09 11.41
N MET A 153 18.87 -0.99 12.10
CA MET A 153 19.25 -0.80 13.51
C MET A 153 20.19 0.40 13.70
N PRO A 154 20.16 1.05 14.87
CA PRO A 154 21.13 2.12 15.19
C PRO A 154 22.59 1.65 15.00
N GLY A 155 23.41 2.51 14.41
CA GLY A 155 24.82 2.19 14.11
C GLY A 155 25.05 1.37 12.83
N HIS A 156 23.99 0.87 12.18
CA HIS A 156 24.11 0.15 10.92
C HIS A 156 23.87 1.07 9.71
N ARG A 157 24.42 0.68 8.56
CA ARG A 157 24.32 1.45 7.32
C ARG A 157 23.11 1.03 6.50
N LEU A 158 22.42 2.02 5.93
CA LEU A 158 21.52 1.84 4.81
C LEU A 158 22.27 2.17 3.52
N ILE A 159 22.34 1.25 2.59
CA ILE A 159 23.00 1.42 1.29
C ILE A 159 21.91 1.36 0.22
N ALA A 160 21.79 2.42 -0.58
CA ALA A 160 20.90 2.46 -1.74
C ALA A 160 21.71 2.29 -3.03
N VAL A 161 21.27 1.37 -3.89
CA VAL A 161 21.82 1.19 -5.24
C VAL A 161 20.68 1.43 -6.22
N PHE A 162 20.78 2.49 -7.00
CA PHE A 162 19.73 2.85 -7.95
C PHE A 162 20.32 3.50 -9.20
N GLY A 163 19.51 3.52 -10.26
CA GLY A 163 19.86 4.18 -11.50
C GLY A 163 18.66 4.98 -12.02
N SER A 164 18.94 5.99 -12.85
CA SER A 164 17.93 6.75 -13.55
C SER A 164 18.06 6.52 -15.05
N ALA A 165 17.43 5.45 -15.54
CA ALA A 165 17.45 5.09 -16.95
C ALA A 165 16.54 5.98 -17.79
N GLY A 166 16.89 6.16 -19.07
CA GLY A 166 16.10 6.84 -20.08
C GLY A 166 16.22 8.36 -20.08
N LYS A 167 15.64 8.95 -21.12
CA LYS A 167 15.66 10.41 -21.36
C LYS A 167 14.30 11.08 -21.14
N ARG A 168 13.28 10.33 -20.63
CA ARG A 168 11.91 10.84 -20.52
C ARG A 168 11.75 11.92 -19.45
N ASP A 169 12.46 11.79 -18.34
CA ASP A 169 12.38 12.72 -17.23
C ASP A 169 13.77 12.86 -16.59
N VAL A 170 14.55 13.77 -17.15
CA VAL A 170 15.91 14.06 -16.66
C VAL A 170 15.90 14.93 -15.38
N HIS A 171 14.79 15.64 -15.11
CA HIS A 171 14.70 16.54 -13.96
C HIS A 171 14.68 15.78 -12.64
N LYS A 172 14.07 14.59 -12.62
CA LYS A 172 14.02 13.74 -11.40
C LYS A 172 15.41 13.31 -10.91
N ARG A 173 16.44 13.31 -11.79
CA ARG A 173 17.81 12.91 -11.39
C ARG A 173 18.39 13.80 -10.29
N LYS A 174 18.05 15.09 -10.30
CA LYS A 174 18.49 16.03 -9.25
C LYS A 174 17.82 15.76 -7.90
N VAL A 175 16.66 15.14 -7.91
CA VAL A 175 15.88 14.85 -6.70
C VAL A 175 16.31 13.52 -6.06
N PHE A 176 16.94 12.63 -6.83
CA PHE A 176 17.43 11.34 -6.34
C PHE A 176 18.78 11.45 -5.60
N GLY A 177 19.53 12.49 -5.76
CA GLY A 177 20.81 12.77 -5.07
C GLY A 177 20.64 13.75 -3.93
#